data_e239b0dcd7a90509dc7b082ef335e498
#
_entry.id   e239b0dcd7a90509dc7b082ef335e498
#
_cell.length_a   1.000
_cell.length_b   1.000
_cell.length_c   1.000
_cell.angle_alpha   90.00
_cell.angle_beta   90.00
_cell.angle_gamma   90.00
#
_symmetry.space_group_name_H-M   'P 1'
#
loop_
_entity.id
_entity.type
_entity.pdbx_description
1 polymer ?
#
loop_
_entity_poly.entity_id
_entity_poly.type
_entity_poly.pdbx_seq_one_letter_code
_entity_poly.pdbx_strand_id
1 'polypeptide(L)'
;MNRATPKAPGTATGAVWPSASRPAVAWPLVIPAALVQALVLTLGSWGYGYHRDELYFRMLPPAWGYVDQPPLVPFLARTLAGLVDEAWALRVPATVVTALSVVLVALISRELGGGRGAQALAAWGYAFSALPLMLGHLLLTSTLDQFFWLAVVLAVLHALRGGERWWAVAGATAGVASYSRLLVAVLGAALAIGLLALGPRAVFRRRWLWVGASLALLVALPNLVYQATHGWPQLAMGAALSENNAGEVRALALPLLLVMLGPGLVAVWGIGLGWLLRRAQRPRVGFLAAAFGVLVAFTLVSGAQPHYPVHLLAVVYAAGCVPVAAWLARRVWWRRAAFAGVALNCLFAIVLALPVVPAGSLGRTPVPDVGPLVPDQVGWPAYVAQISDVYRSLPAGRRAVVITSNYGEAGAVARFGRALGLPAPLSGHNALYDTAQPPADTDTVVLVGGQVRGVAGLFGSCTVRDRLDNGLGVDNEEQGLPIAVCTGPVAPWHELWPRFRHLD
;
A
#
# COMPACT_ATOMS: atom_id res chain seq x y z
N MET A 1 -55.39 28.43 41.73
CA MET A 1 -53.97 28.73 41.45
C MET A 1 -53.23 27.42 41.30
N ASN A 2 -53.16 26.93 40.06
CA ASN A 2 -52.41 25.69 39.72
C ASN A 2 -50.99 26.09 39.26
N ARG A 3 -49.98 25.80 40.06
CA ARG A 3 -48.58 25.95 39.66
C ARG A 3 -48.19 24.74 38.81
N ALA A 4 -48.01 24.97 37.51
CA ALA A 4 -47.39 24.01 36.62
C ALA A 4 -45.89 23.90 36.96
N THR A 5 -45.45 22.70 37.35
CA THR A 5 -44.03 22.33 37.50
C THR A 5 -43.36 22.34 36.14
N PRO A 6 -42.18 22.96 35.97
CA PRO A 6 -41.47 22.89 34.71
C PRO A 6 -40.96 21.44 34.46
N LYS A 7 -41.32 20.88 33.29
CA LYS A 7 -40.77 19.62 32.80
C LYS A 7 -39.24 19.77 32.70
N ALA A 8 -38.52 18.88 33.36
CA ALA A 8 -37.07 18.73 33.21
C ALA A 8 -36.70 18.53 31.74
N PRO A 9 -35.64 19.18 31.25
CA PRO A 9 -35.20 18.99 29.87
C PRO A 9 -34.78 17.54 29.69
N GLY A 10 -35.36 16.90 28.63
CA GLY A 10 -35.08 15.54 28.28
C GLY A 10 -33.59 15.29 28.19
N THR A 11 -33.17 14.14 28.73
CA THR A 11 -31.80 13.65 28.67
C THR A 11 -31.26 13.75 27.26
N ALA A 12 -30.27 14.64 27.07
CA ALA A 12 -29.59 14.81 25.84
C ALA A 12 -29.03 13.47 25.34
N THR A 13 -29.48 13.06 24.18
CA THR A 13 -28.97 11.93 23.41
C THR A 13 -27.44 11.93 23.40
N GLY A 14 -26.87 10.77 23.70
CA GLY A 14 -25.48 10.46 23.96
C GLY A 14 -24.41 10.88 22.95
N ALA A 15 -24.52 12.03 22.32
CA ALA A 15 -23.50 12.60 21.48
C ALA A 15 -22.29 13.03 22.33
N VAL A 16 -21.16 12.41 22.10
CA VAL A 16 -19.88 12.75 22.73
C VAL A 16 -19.36 14.13 22.26
N TRP A 17 -19.97 14.68 21.22
CA TRP A 17 -19.62 15.90 20.57
C TRP A 17 -20.83 16.86 20.53
N PRO A 18 -20.68 18.18 20.84
CA PRO A 18 -21.77 19.12 20.67
C PRO A 18 -22.25 19.14 19.23
N SER A 19 -23.54 19.30 19.02
CA SER A 19 -24.22 19.38 17.72
C SER A 19 -23.96 20.69 16.96
N ALA A 20 -22.69 21.13 16.89
CA ALA A 20 -22.32 22.17 15.95
C ALA A 20 -22.66 21.68 14.53
N SER A 21 -23.44 22.49 13.80
CA SER A 21 -23.84 22.18 12.42
C SER A 21 -22.63 21.78 11.56
N ARG A 22 -22.70 20.62 10.93
CA ARG A 22 -21.65 20.18 10.00
C ARG A 22 -21.62 21.15 8.81
N PRO A 23 -20.43 21.59 8.36
CA PRO A 23 -20.35 22.32 7.11
C PRO A 23 -20.96 21.49 5.96
N ALA A 24 -21.58 22.15 5.00
CA ALA A 24 -22.04 21.46 3.78
C ALA A 24 -20.85 20.83 3.03
N VAL A 25 -21.09 19.72 2.36
CA VAL A 25 -20.06 19.10 1.52
C VAL A 25 -19.81 19.99 0.29
N ALA A 26 -18.56 20.28 0.01
CA ALA A 26 -18.13 21.11 -1.11
C ALA A 26 -17.99 20.30 -2.42
N TRP A 27 -19.02 19.52 -2.80
CA TRP A 27 -18.99 18.63 -3.96
C TRP A 27 -18.40 19.27 -5.23
N PRO A 28 -18.77 20.51 -5.61
CA PRO A 28 -18.21 21.16 -6.81
C PRO A 28 -16.70 21.41 -6.77
N LEU A 29 -16.05 21.27 -5.60
CA LEU A 29 -14.61 21.42 -5.42
C LEU A 29 -13.91 20.08 -5.20
N VAL A 30 -14.61 19.10 -4.65
CA VAL A 30 -14.07 17.79 -4.28
C VAL A 30 -14.12 16.82 -5.46
N ILE A 31 -15.27 16.71 -6.13
CA ILE A 31 -15.44 15.77 -7.25
C ILE A 31 -14.46 16.06 -8.39
N PRO A 32 -14.25 17.31 -8.83
CA PRO A 32 -13.26 17.58 -9.87
C PRO A 32 -11.84 17.13 -9.49
N ALA A 33 -11.43 17.28 -8.22
CA ALA A 33 -10.11 16.80 -7.78
C ALA A 33 -9.97 15.29 -7.93
N ALA A 34 -10.99 14.52 -7.52
CA ALA A 34 -11.01 13.07 -7.67
C ALA A 34 -11.03 12.64 -9.14
N LEU A 35 -11.83 13.29 -9.99
CA LEU A 35 -11.92 12.96 -11.41
C LEU A 35 -10.65 13.31 -12.18
N VAL A 36 -10.03 14.48 -11.90
CA VAL A 36 -8.77 14.86 -12.54
C VAL A 36 -7.65 13.91 -12.11
N GLN A 37 -7.60 13.52 -10.83
CA GLN A 37 -6.65 12.49 -10.39
C GLN A 37 -6.89 11.16 -11.10
N ALA A 38 -8.14 10.68 -11.17
CA ALA A 38 -8.47 9.44 -11.87
C ALA A 38 -8.05 9.49 -13.34
N LEU A 39 -8.29 10.63 -14.03
CA LEU A 39 -7.87 10.82 -15.41
C LEU A 39 -6.33 10.75 -15.54
N VAL A 40 -5.61 11.46 -14.67
CA VAL A 40 -4.12 11.47 -14.68
C VAL A 40 -3.56 10.09 -14.43
N LEU A 41 -4.12 9.34 -13.46
CA LEU A 41 -3.72 7.96 -13.16
C LEU A 41 -4.03 7.01 -14.33
N THR A 42 -5.20 7.15 -14.94
CA THR A 42 -5.58 6.34 -16.12
C THR A 42 -4.62 6.60 -17.29
N LEU A 43 -4.30 7.86 -17.59
CA LEU A 43 -3.32 8.20 -18.63
C LEU A 43 -1.92 7.67 -18.29
N GLY A 44 -1.50 7.74 -17.03
CA GLY A 44 -0.23 7.19 -16.55
C GLY A 44 -0.18 5.66 -16.61
N SER A 45 -1.30 4.96 -16.56
CA SER A 45 -1.34 3.49 -16.53
C SER A 45 -0.82 2.81 -17.81
N TRP A 46 -0.67 3.56 -18.91
CA TRP A 46 -0.12 3.09 -20.19
C TRP A 46 1.41 3.29 -20.31
N GLY A 47 2.07 3.83 -19.28
CA GLY A 47 3.48 4.19 -19.32
C GLY A 47 4.42 3.00 -19.20
N TYR A 48 5.23 2.96 -18.13
CA TYR A 48 6.16 1.83 -17.88
C TYR A 48 5.41 0.49 -17.82
N GLY A 49 6.14 -0.63 -17.83
CA GLY A 49 5.55 -1.97 -17.80
C GLY A 49 4.82 -2.32 -16.50
N TYR A 50 4.62 -3.61 -16.27
CA TYR A 50 4.13 -4.11 -15.00
C TYR A 50 5.10 -3.80 -13.86
N HIS A 51 4.59 -3.48 -12.69
CA HIS A 51 5.37 -3.53 -11.46
C HIS A 51 5.60 -4.98 -11.02
N ARG A 52 6.71 -5.26 -10.34
CA ARG A 52 7.04 -6.62 -9.87
C ARG A 52 5.91 -7.27 -9.07
N ASP A 53 5.23 -6.52 -8.19
CA ASP A 53 4.09 -7.02 -7.42
C ASP A 53 2.88 -7.35 -8.31
N GLU A 54 2.60 -6.54 -9.34
CA GLU A 54 1.52 -6.81 -10.29
C GLU A 54 1.78 -8.10 -11.06
N LEU A 55 3.04 -8.36 -11.46
CA LEU A 55 3.48 -9.61 -12.08
C LEU A 55 3.29 -10.80 -11.14
N TYR A 56 3.61 -10.64 -9.88
CA TYR A 56 3.46 -11.67 -8.87
C TYR A 56 1.98 -11.98 -8.58
N PHE A 57 1.18 -10.97 -8.25
CA PHE A 57 -0.22 -11.16 -7.88
C PHE A 57 -1.03 -11.83 -8.98
N ARG A 58 -0.78 -11.49 -10.25
CA ARG A 58 -1.50 -12.08 -11.38
C ARG A 58 -1.23 -13.56 -11.59
N MET A 59 -0.07 -14.08 -11.15
CA MET A 59 0.30 -15.48 -11.33
C MET A 59 -0.09 -16.39 -10.16
N LEU A 60 -0.33 -15.84 -8.98
CA LEU A 60 -0.68 -16.62 -7.79
C LEU A 60 -1.94 -17.45 -8.00
N PRO A 61 -1.95 -18.75 -7.63
CA PRO A 61 -3.14 -19.58 -7.68
C PRO A 61 -4.20 -19.06 -6.68
N PRO A 62 -5.50 -19.32 -6.89
CA PRO A 62 -6.53 -18.92 -5.94
C PRO A 62 -6.31 -19.58 -4.58
N ALA A 63 -6.24 -18.78 -3.52
CA ALA A 63 -6.11 -19.25 -2.14
C ALA A 63 -6.84 -18.30 -1.18
N TRP A 64 -7.10 -18.76 0.05
CA TRP A 64 -7.68 -17.92 1.12
C TRP A 64 -6.65 -17.03 1.82
N GLY A 65 -5.38 -17.15 1.45
CA GLY A 65 -4.26 -16.36 1.92
C GLY A 65 -2.96 -16.88 1.37
N TYR A 66 -1.90 -16.14 1.57
CA TYR A 66 -0.53 -16.47 1.16
C TYR A 66 0.40 -16.15 2.33
N VAL A 67 1.64 -16.60 2.26
CA VAL A 67 2.61 -16.40 3.34
C VAL A 67 2.90 -14.92 3.58
N ASP A 68 2.92 -14.12 2.52
CA ASP A 68 3.30 -12.72 2.50
C ASP A 68 2.10 -11.76 2.53
N GLN A 69 0.90 -12.23 2.15
CA GLN A 69 -0.26 -11.34 2.02
C GLN A 69 -1.61 -12.05 2.10
N PRO A 70 -2.70 -11.32 2.45
CA PRO A 70 -4.07 -11.78 2.32
C PRO A 70 -4.54 -11.86 0.85
N PRO A 71 -5.71 -12.49 0.58
CA PRO A 71 -6.09 -12.90 -0.77
C PRO A 71 -6.66 -11.82 -1.67
N LEU A 72 -7.08 -10.64 -1.17
CA LEU A 72 -7.91 -9.70 -1.95
C LEU A 72 -7.18 -9.15 -3.17
N VAL A 73 -5.93 -8.72 -3.01
CA VAL A 73 -5.18 -8.10 -4.12
C VAL A 73 -4.78 -9.13 -5.17
N PRO A 74 -4.23 -10.32 -4.82
CA PRO A 74 -4.01 -11.39 -5.79
C PRO A 74 -5.30 -11.83 -6.51
N PHE A 75 -6.43 -11.92 -5.80
CA PHE A 75 -7.72 -12.24 -6.41
C PHE A 75 -8.13 -11.21 -7.47
N LEU A 76 -8.01 -9.91 -7.17
CA LEU A 76 -8.31 -8.83 -8.12
C LEU A 76 -7.36 -8.87 -9.32
N ALA A 77 -6.04 -8.97 -9.08
CA ALA A 77 -5.03 -9.00 -10.13
C ALA A 77 -5.25 -10.18 -11.08
N ARG A 78 -5.45 -11.39 -10.53
CA ARG A 78 -5.71 -12.60 -11.32
C ARG A 78 -7.00 -12.49 -12.12
N THR A 79 -8.09 -11.99 -11.51
CA THR A 79 -9.38 -11.87 -12.18
C THR A 79 -9.29 -10.90 -13.37
N LEU A 80 -8.63 -9.75 -13.17
CA LEU A 80 -8.46 -8.75 -14.21
C LEU A 80 -7.52 -9.23 -15.31
N ALA A 81 -6.39 -9.88 -14.96
CA ALA A 81 -5.48 -10.48 -15.93
C ALA A 81 -6.15 -11.60 -16.75
N GLY A 82 -7.12 -12.32 -16.16
CA GLY A 82 -7.94 -13.30 -16.88
C GLY A 82 -8.89 -12.68 -17.90
N LEU A 83 -9.27 -11.41 -17.73
CA LEU A 83 -10.11 -10.66 -18.67
C LEU A 83 -9.26 -9.91 -19.72
N VAL A 84 -8.26 -9.16 -19.23
CA VAL A 84 -7.33 -8.38 -20.06
C VAL A 84 -5.97 -8.41 -19.38
N ASP A 85 -5.04 -9.19 -19.93
CA ASP A 85 -3.70 -9.37 -19.36
C ASP A 85 -2.75 -8.22 -19.78
N GLU A 86 -3.09 -7.03 -19.29
CA GLU A 86 -2.35 -5.79 -19.51
C GLU A 86 -2.20 -4.99 -18.20
N ALA A 87 -1.06 -4.31 -18.00
CA ALA A 87 -0.79 -3.57 -16.77
C ALA A 87 -1.87 -2.54 -16.44
N TRP A 88 -2.36 -1.82 -17.45
CA TRP A 88 -3.41 -0.80 -17.25
C TRP A 88 -4.71 -1.39 -16.69
N ALA A 89 -5.06 -2.62 -17.06
CA ALA A 89 -6.28 -3.26 -16.58
C ALA A 89 -6.19 -3.58 -15.08
N LEU A 90 -5.02 -4.05 -14.62
CA LEU A 90 -4.78 -4.29 -13.20
C LEU A 90 -4.84 -3.01 -12.36
N ARG A 91 -4.54 -1.86 -12.97
CA ARG A 91 -4.51 -0.54 -12.29
C ARG A 91 -5.87 0.13 -12.15
N VAL A 92 -6.91 -0.37 -12.82
CA VAL A 92 -8.28 0.19 -12.70
C VAL A 92 -8.78 0.23 -11.24
N PRO A 93 -8.74 -0.85 -10.45
CA PRO A 93 -9.14 -0.78 -9.05
C PRO A 93 -8.32 0.23 -8.23
N ALA A 94 -7.00 0.29 -8.47
CA ALA A 94 -6.11 1.24 -7.79
C ALA A 94 -6.53 2.69 -8.06
N THR A 95 -6.76 3.04 -9.32
CA THR A 95 -7.25 4.36 -9.73
C THR A 95 -8.58 4.69 -9.04
N VAL A 96 -9.53 3.76 -9.04
CA VAL A 96 -10.87 3.98 -8.46
C VAL A 96 -10.79 4.22 -6.95
N VAL A 97 -10.10 3.34 -6.20
CA VAL A 97 -10.04 3.48 -4.73
C VAL A 97 -9.22 4.69 -4.30
N THR A 98 -8.22 5.09 -5.09
CA THR A 98 -7.42 6.29 -4.81
C THR A 98 -8.24 7.56 -5.07
N ALA A 99 -9.01 7.62 -6.15
CA ALA A 99 -9.93 8.73 -6.39
C ALA A 99 -11.02 8.83 -5.31
N LEU A 100 -11.55 7.71 -4.84
CA LEU A 100 -12.47 7.68 -3.69
C LEU A 100 -11.77 8.13 -2.39
N SER A 101 -10.47 7.85 -2.22
CA SER A 101 -9.69 8.31 -1.07
C SER A 101 -9.58 9.84 -1.02
N VAL A 102 -9.53 10.53 -2.16
CA VAL A 102 -9.61 12.00 -2.22
C VAL A 102 -10.91 12.50 -1.59
N VAL A 103 -12.03 11.85 -1.92
CA VAL A 103 -13.32 12.19 -1.34
C VAL A 103 -13.33 11.94 0.17
N LEU A 104 -12.78 10.80 0.62
CA LEU A 104 -12.71 10.47 2.05
C LEU A 104 -11.88 11.49 2.83
N VAL A 105 -10.74 11.94 2.31
CA VAL A 105 -9.88 12.95 2.96
C VAL A 105 -10.60 14.29 3.09
N ALA A 106 -11.34 14.71 2.05
CA ALA A 106 -12.18 15.92 2.11
C ALA A 106 -13.32 15.78 3.15
N LEU A 107 -13.98 14.61 3.20
CA LEU A 107 -15.02 14.33 4.19
C LEU A 107 -14.47 14.27 5.61
N ILE A 108 -13.28 13.71 5.82
CA ILE A 108 -12.58 13.74 7.12
C ILE A 108 -12.32 15.20 7.53
N SER A 109 -11.79 16.03 6.63
CA SER A 109 -11.61 17.47 6.91
C SER A 109 -12.93 18.15 7.30
N ARG A 110 -14.03 17.84 6.59
CA ARG A 110 -15.37 18.31 6.92
C ARG A 110 -15.82 17.84 8.31
N GLU A 111 -15.65 16.58 8.66
CA GLU A 111 -15.99 16.07 9.99
C GLU A 111 -15.15 16.74 11.10
N LEU A 112 -13.97 17.19 10.80
CA LEU A 112 -13.13 17.98 11.70
C LEU A 112 -13.53 19.47 11.76
N GLY A 113 -14.59 19.88 11.05
CA GLY A 113 -15.13 21.23 11.03
C GLY A 113 -14.66 22.09 9.86
N GLY A 114 -14.02 21.46 8.87
CA GLY A 114 -13.52 22.14 7.67
C GLY A 114 -14.63 22.66 6.76
N GLY A 115 -14.68 23.97 6.52
CA GLY A 115 -15.53 24.59 5.52
C GLY A 115 -15.07 24.30 4.08
N ARG A 116 -15.70 24.95 3.08
CA ARG A 116 -15.46 24.72 1.64
C ARG A 116 -13.98 24.81 1.26
N GLY A 117 -13.26 25.81 1.78
CA GLY A 117 -11.83 26.01 1.48
C GLY A 117 -10.94 24.90 2.07
N ALA A 118 -11.28 24.39 3.27
CA ALA A 118 -10.54 23.29 3.89
C ALA A 118 -10.76 21.96 3.13
N GLN A 119 -12.00 21.69 2.72
CA GLN A 119 -12.34 20.50 1.92
C GLN A 119 -11.66 20.54 0.55
N ALA A 120 -11.62 21.73 -0.10
CA ALA A 120 -10.90 21.92 -1.37
C ALA A 120 -9.39 21.68 -1.20
N LEU A 121 -8.77 22.32 -0.18
CA LEU A 121 -7.34 22.10 0.10
C LEU A 121 -7.04 20.63 0.42
N ALA A 122 -7.90 19.99 1.19
CA ALA A 122 -7.78 18.56 1.51
C ALA A 122 -7.86 17.68 0.26
N ALA A 123 -8.83 17.94 -0.63
CA ALA A 123 -9.01 17.17 -1.86
C ALA A 123 -7.85 17.37 -2.85
N TRP A 124 -7.58 18.60 -3.25
CA TRP A 124 -6.59 18.92 -4.28
C TRP A 124 -5.16 18.66 -3.83
N GLY A 125 -4.81 19.01 -2.59
CA GLY A 125 -3.48 18.74 -2.08
C GLY A 125 -3.21 17.25 -1.90
N TYR A 126 -4.19 16.47 -1.43
CA TYR A 126 -4.05 15.01 -1.31
C TYR A 126 -4.03 14.34 -2.69
N ALA A 127 -4.92 14.71 -3.60
CA ALA A 127 -5.02 14.11 -4.93
C ALA A 127 -3.68 14.09 -5.67
N PHE A 128 -2.88 15.14 -5.52
CA PHE A 128 -1.61 15.30 -6.22
C PHE A 128 -0.41 15.29 -5.26
N SER A 129 -0.51 14.54 -4.17
CA SER A 129 0.60 14.17 -3.31
C SER A 129 1.33 12.93 -3.85
N ALA A 130 2.60 12.77 -3.49
CA ALA A 130 3.42 11.69 -4.03
C ALA A 130 2.82 10.30 -3.73
N LEU A 131 2.52 9.99 -2.45
CA LEU A 131 1.99 8.69 -2.08
C LEU A 131 0.66 8.32 -2.75
N PRO A 132 -0.39 9.17 -2.75
CA PRO A 132 -1.63 8.84 -3.46
C PRO A 132 -1.45 8.61 -4.95
N LEU A 133 -0.52 9.32 -5.62
CA LEU A 133 -0.22 9.07 -7.03
C LEU A 133 0.52 7.74 -7.22
N MET A 134 1.50 7.42 -6.37
CA MET A 134 2.20 6.14 -6.40
C MET A 134 1.24 4.97 -6.19
N LEU A 135 0.43 5.02 -5.12
CA LEU A 135 -0.53 3.96 -4.80
C LEU A 135 -1.65 3.85 -5.83
N GLY A 136 -2.07 4.96 -6.43
CA GLY A 136 -3.12 4.97 -7.45
C GLY A 136 -2.65 4.50 -8.82
N HIS A 137 -1.35 4.63 -9.10
CA HIS A 137 -0.73 4.19 -10.34
C HIS A 137 -0.52 2.67 -10.40
N LEU A 138 -0.36 1.99 -9.26
CA LEU A 138 -0.04 0.58 -9.16
C LEU A 138 -1.07 -0.19 -8.33
N LEU A 139 -1.33 -1.44 -8.69
CA LEU A 139 -2.15 -2.33 -7.87
C LEU A 139 -1.28 -2.98 -6.78
N LEU A 140 -1.22 -2.33 -5.62
CA LEU A 140 -0.48 -2.80 -4.45
C LEU A 140 -1.44 -3.11 -3.29
N THR A 141 -1.00 -3.92 -2.34
CA THR A 141 -1.77 -4.15 -1.10
C THR A 141 -1.97 -2.85 -0.33
N SER A 142 -0.98 -1.96 -0.33
CA SER A 142 -1.03 -0.63 0.31
C SER A 142 -2.06 0.31 -0.33
N THR A 143 -2.41 0.13 -1.60
CA THR A 143 -3.40 0.95 -2.31
C THR A 143 -4.79 0.79 -1.71
N LEU A 144 -5.24 -0.46 -1.56
CA LEU A 144 -6.54 -0.76 -0.96
C LEU A 144 -6.52 -0.45 0.54
N ASP A 145 -5.41 -0.71 1.22
CA ASP A 145 -5.25 -0.47 2.65
C ASP A 145 -5.42 1.02 2.99
N GLN A 146 -4.81 1.93 2.22
CA GLN A 146 -4.99 3.37 2.37
C GLN A 146 -6.47 3.79 2.32
N PHE A 147 -7.22 3.27 1.34
CA PHE A 147 -8.64 3.55 1.21
C PHE A 147 -9.44 3.06 2.42
N PHE A 148 -9.21 1.81 2.83
CA PHE A 148 -9.92 1.23 3.97
C PHE A 148 -9.61 1.96 5.28
N TRP A 149 -8.37 2.38 5.50
CA TRP A 149 -8.01 3.13 6.70
C TRP A 149 -8.75 4.47 6.78
N LEU A 150 -8.80 5.20 5.67
CA LEU A 150 -9.56 6.46 5.60
C LEU A 150 -11.05 6.24 5.84
N ALA A 151 -11.62 5.17 5.27
CA ALA A 151 -13.02 4.82 5.46
C ALA A 151 -13.34 4.46 6.92
N VAL A 152 -12.48 3.67 7.58
CA VAL A 152 -12.59 3.34 9.02
C VAL A 152 -12.53 4.61 9.86
N VAL A 153 -11.54 5.48 9.63
CA VAL A 153 -11.41 6.74 10.39
C VAL A 153 -12.62 7.65 10.19
N LEU A 154 -13.12 7.78 8.96
CA LEU A 154 -14.33 8.56 8.69
C LEU A 154 -15.54 7.99 9.43
N ALA A 155 -15.73 6.66 9.41
CA ALA A 155 -16.81 6.00 10.13
C ALA A 155 -16.70 6.20 11.65
N VAL A 156 -15.50 6.12 12.23
CA VAL A 156 -15.24 6.42 13.63
C VAL A 156 -15.61 7.88 13.97
N LEU A 157 -15.23 8.84 13.13
CA LEU A 157 -15.59 10.24 13.30
C LEU A 157 -17.11 10.46 13.27
N HIS A 158 -17.81 9.79 12.37
CA HIS A 158 -19.28 9.82 12.31
C HIS A 158 -19.91 9.20 13.56
N ALA A 159 -19.38 8.07 14.04
CA ALA A 159 -19.85 7.41 15.27
C ALA A 159 -19.69 8.31 16.51
N LEU A 160 -18.56 9.00 16.63
CA LEU A 160 -18.27 9.93 17.73
C LEU A 160 -19.18 11.17 17.72
N ARG A 161 -19.69 11.56 16.55
CA ARG A 161 -20.63 12.69 16.40
C ARG A 161 -22.11 12.33 16.65
N GLY A 162 -22.39 11.16 17.23
CA GLY A 162 -23.73 10.73 17.61
C GLY A 162 -24.39 9.74 16.67
N GLY A 163 -23.76 9.37 15.58
CA GLY A 163 -24.21 8.30 14.67
C GLY A 163 -23.72 6.92 15.15
N GLU A 164 -24.12 6.46 16.32
CA GLU A 164 -23.54 5.27 16.96
C GLU A 164 -23.49 4.01 16.05
N ARG A 165 -24.42 3.85 15.10
CA ARG A 165 -24.42 2.74 14.15
C ARG A 165 -23.20 2.74 13.21
N TRP A 166 -22.51 3.87 13.07
CA TRP A 166 -21.28 3.96 12.28
C TRP A 166 -20.12 3.14 12.88
N TRP A 167 -20.20 2.74 14.16
CA TRP A 167 -19.26 1.74 14.70
C TRP A 167 -19.37 0.39 13.98
N ALA A 168 -20.60 -0.04 13.61
CA ALA A 168 -20.78 -1.25 12.82
C ALA A 168 -20.17 -1.10 11.40
N VAL A 169 -20.32 0.07 10.77
CA VAL A 169 -19.69 0.36 9.47
C VAL A 169 -18.17 0.34 9.61
N ALA A 170 -17.60 0.98 10.64
CA ALA A 170 -16.16 0.95 10.90
C ALA A 170 -15.66 -0.49 11.07
N GLY A 171 -16.38 -1.31 11.83
CA GLY A 171 -16.04 -2.71 12.06
C GLY A 171 -16.12 -3.55 10.79
N ALA A 172 -17.22 -3.45 10.02
CA ALA A 172 -17.37 -4.17 8.77
C ALA A 172 -16.24 -3.80 7.77
N THR A 173 -15.96 -2.49 7.65
CA THR A 173 -14.88 -2.00 6.79
C THR A 173 -13.52 -2.53 7.24
N ALA A 174 -13.23 -2.54 8.55
CA ALA A 174 -11.98 -3.09 9.09
C ALA A 174 -11.88 -4.61 8.84
N GLY A 175 -13.00 -5.35 8.98
CA GLY A 175 -13.05 -6.76 8.64
C GLY A 175 -12.74 -7.04 7.17
N VAL A 176 -13.31 -6.26 6.24
CA VAL A 176 -13.00 -6.36 4.80
C VAL A 176 -11.54 -5.97 4.53
N ALA A 177 -11.04 -4.92 5.19
CA ALA A 177 -9.65 -4.48 5.05
C ALA A 177 -8.64 -5.57 5.40
N SER A 178 -8.98 -6.49 6.32
CA SER A 178 -8.11 -7.61 6.69
C SER A 178 -7.77 -8.53 5.53
N TYR A 179 -8.59 -8.56 4.48
CA TYR A 179 -8.31 -9.32 3.25
C TYR A 179 -7.34 -8.61 2.29
N SER A 180 -7.06 -7.32 2.53
CA SER A 180 -6.00 -6.58 1.85
C SER A 180 -4.70 -6.62 2.65
N ARG A 181 -4.79 -6.28 3.95
CA ARG A 181 -3.65 -6.30 4.89
C ARG A 181 -4.13 -6.49 6.34
N LEU A 182 -3.45 -7.33 7.11
CA LEU A 182 -3.71 -7.46 8.55
C LEU A 182 -3.28 -6.22 9.35
N LEU A 183 -2.59 -5.29 8.73
CA LEU A 183 -2.16 -4.01 9.34
C LEU A 183 -3.33 -3.17 9.84
N VAL A 184 -4.56 -3.41 9.35
CA VAL A 184 -5.79 -2.80 9.88
C VAL A 184 -6.02 -3.12 11.37
N ALA A 185 -5.51 -4.24 11.88
CA ALA A 185 -5.53 -4.55 13.31
C ALA A 185 -4.66 -3.57 14.12
N VAL A 186 -3.52 -3.17 13.57
CA VAL A 186 -2.65 -2.14 14.16
C VAL A 186 -3.33 -0.78 14.15
N LEU A 187 -4.06 -0.44 13.08
CA LEU A 187 -4.93 0.75 13.07
C LEU A 187 -5.97 0.70 14.20
N GLY A 188 -6.67 -0.43 14.34
CA GLY A 188 -7.66 -0.63 15.41
C GLY A 188 -7.06 -0.43 16.78
N ALA A 189 -5.91 -1.02 17.05
CA ALA A 189 -5.16 -0.85 18.30
C ALA A 189 -4.70 0.61 18.50
N ALA A 190 -4.16 1.26 17.47
CA ALA A 190 -3.74 2.65 17.54
C ALA A 190 -4.90 3.61 17.85
N LEU A 191 -6.06 3.41 17.19
CA LEU A 191 -7.27 4.18 17.48
C LEU A 191 -7.79 3.93 18.91
N ALA A 192 -7.78 2.68 19.37
CA ALA A 192 -8.21 2.33 20.73
C ALA A 192 -7.29 2.97 21.79
N ILE A 193 -5.97 2.86 21.61
CA ILE A 193 -4.97 3.51 22.48
C ILE A 193 -5.14 5.02 22.44
N GLY A 194 -5.32 5.60 21.24
CA GLY A 194 -5.56 7.03 21.08
C GLY A 194 -6.83 7.50 21.82
N LEU A 195 -7.95 6.77 21.70
CA LEU A 195 -9.21 7.05 22.39
C LEU A 195 -9.05 6.95 23.91
N LEU A 196 -8.30 5.98 24.41
CA LEU A 196 -8.01 5.82 25.84
C LEU A 196 -7.10 6.95 26.36
N ALA A 197 -6.09 7.35 25.59
CA ALA A 197 -5.11 8.35 26.01
C ALA A 197 -5.66 9.78 25.95
N LEU A 198 -6.19 10.19 24.80
CA LEU A 198 -6.55 11.58 24.50
C LEU A 198 -8.00 11.75 23.99
N GLY A 199 -8.78 10.68 23.93
CA GLY A 199 -10.13 10.72 23.37
C GLY A 199 -11.23 10.60 24.41
N PRO A 200 -12.49 10.54 23.95
CA PRO A 200 -13.65 10.39 24.80
C PRO A 200 -13.81 8.94 25.28
N ARG A 201 -13.22 8.61 26.41
CA ARG A 201 -13.22 7.24 26.99
C ARG A 201 -14.61 6.62 27.17
N ALA A 202 -15.66 7.45 27.28
CA ALA A 202 -17.04 7.00 27.40
C ALA A 202 -17.51 6.12 26.22
N VAL A 203 -16.81 6.15 25.07
CA VAL A 203 -17.17 5.30 23.92
C VAL A 203 -17.03 3.83 24.22
N PHE A 204 -16.11 3.42 25.12
CA PHE A 204 -15.92 2.03 25.50
C PHE A 204 -17.10 1.43 26.27
N ARG A 205 -18.03 2.28 26.77
CA ARG A 205 -19.29 1.86 27.39
C ARG A 205 -20.45 1.76 26.40
N ARG A 206 -20.22 2.12 25.13
CA ARG A 206 -21.26 2.12 24.09
C ARG A 206 -21.33 0.74 23.42
N ARG A 207 -22.55 0.16 23.40
CA ARG A 207 -22.79 -1.16 22.80
C ARG A 207 -22.36 -1.24 21.33
N TRP A 208 -22.57 -0.17 20.56
CA TRP A 208 -22.27 -0.14 19.14
C TRP A 208 -20.77 -0.23 18.82
N LEU A 209 -19.89 0.21 19.71
CA LEU A 209 -18.45 -0.03 19.58
C LEU A 209 -18.16 -1.54 19.56
N TRP A 210 -18.75 -2.28 20.50
CA TRP A 210 -18.52 -3.71 20.60
C TRP A 210 -19.22 -4.48 19.49
N VAL A 211 -20.40 -4.03 19.02
CA VAL A 211 -21.03 -4.56 17.79
C VAL A 211 -20.09 -4.38 16.60
N GLY A 212 -19.46 -3.21 16.45
CA GLY A 212 -18.46 -2.97 15.40
C GLY A 212 -17.23 -3.89 15.54
N ALA A 213 -16.68 -4.02 16.75
CA ALA A 213 -15.54 -4.90 17.00
C ALA A 213 -15.86 -6.37 16.69
N SER A 214 -17.04 -6.85 17.12
CA SER A 214 -17.51 -8.21 16.82
C SER A 214 -17.72 -8.42 15.33
N LEU A 215 -18.25 -7.41 14.62
CA LEU A 215 -18.44 -7.48 13.17
C LEU A 215 -17.11 -7.50 12.42
N ALA A 216 -16.11 -6.73 12.89
CA ALA A 216 -14.76 -6.77 12.33
C ALA A 216 -14.15 -8.18 12.45
N LEU A 217 -14.24 -8.80 13.62
CA LEU A 217 -13.77 -10.16 13.86
C LEU A 217 -14.53 -11.19 13.04
N LEU A 218 -15.86 -11.08 12.97
CA LEU A 218 -16.71 -12.00 12.20
C LEU A 218 -16.38 -11.96 10.70
N VAL A 219 -16.23 -10.75 10.13
CA VAL A 219 -15.87 -10.58 8.72
C VAL A 219 -14.43 -11.03 8.47
N ALA A 220 -13.50 -10.76 9.38
CA ALA A 220 -12.10 -11.20 9.26
C ALA A 220 -11.92 -12.71 9.54
N LEU A 221 -12.93 -13.40 10.08
CA LEU A 221 -12.81 -14.77 10.58
C LEU A 221 -12.18 -15.76 9.56
N PRO A 222 -12.58 -15.81 8.28
CA PRO A 222 -11.95 -16.71 7.32
C PRO A 222 -10.43 -16.47 7.17
N ASN A 223 -10.00 -15.20 7.14
CA ASN A 223 -8.58 -14.87 7.09
C ASN A 223 -7.86 -15.25 8.39
N LEU A 224 -8.48 -15.01 9.55
CA LEU A 224 -7.89 -15.39 10.85
C LEU A 224 -7.78 -16.91 10.98
N VAL A 225 -8.76 -17.68 10.50
CA VAL A 225 -8.70 -19.14 10.45
C VAL A 225 -7.54 -19.58 9.56
N TYR A 226 -7.40 -18.99 8.37
CA TYR A 226 -6.26 -19.27 7.51
C TYR A 226 -4.93 -19.01 8.23
N GLN A 227 -4.77 -17.86 8.87
CA GLN A 227 -3.55 -17.56 9.63
C GLN A 227 -3.27 -18.60 10.72
N ALA A 228 -4.28 -18.94 11.51
CA ALA A 228 -4.13 -19.88 12.62
C ALA A 228 -3.79 -21.32 12.16
N THR A 229 -4.38 -21.76 11.04
CA THR A 229 -4.15 -23.12 10.51
C THR A 229 -2.84 -23.25 9.74
N HIS A 230 -2.24 -22.12 9.31
CA HIS A 230 -0.97 -22.11 8.57
C HIS A 230 0.20 -21.55 9.40
N GLY A 231 0.09 -21.54 10.75
CA GLY A 231 1.20 -21.13 11.63
C GLY A 231 1.48 -19.64 11.64
N TRP A 232 0.47 -18.78 11.38
CA TRP A 232 0.57 -17.31 11.38
C TRP A 232 1.60 -16.76 10.37
N PRO A 233 1.50 -17.11 9.08
CA PRO A 233 2.51 -16.80 8.08
C PRO A 233 2.82 -15.31 7.98
N GLN A 234 1.84 -14.43 8.16
CA GLN A 234 2.07 -12.99 8.12
C GLN A 234 2.85 -12.43 9.32
N LEU A 235 2.83 -13.11 10.47
CA LEU A 235 3.73 -12.77 11.57
C LEU A 235 5.16 -13.21 11.24
N ALA A 236 5.34 -14.38 10.62
CA ALA A 236 6.64 -14.83 10.15
C ALA A 236 7.21 -13.88 9.08
N MET A 237 6.38 -13.42 8.14
CA MET A 237 6.76 -12.41 7.15
C MET A 237 7.15 -11.07 7.80
N GLY A 238 6.38 -10.61 8.79
CA GLY A 238 6.71 -9.40 9.54
C GLY A 238 8.03 -9.51 10.31
N ALA A 239 8.37 -10.70 10.82
CA ALA A 239 9.66 -10.96 11.46
C ALA A 239 10.81 -10.93 10.44
N ALA A 240 10.66 -11.59 9.28
CA ALA A 240 11.64 -11.58 8.20
C ALA A 240 11.92 -10.14 7.70
N LEU A 241 10.88 -9.35 7.44
CA LEU A 241 11.03 -7.94 7.06
C LEU A 241 11.76 -7.12 8.13
N SER A 242 11.48 -7.39 9.42
CA SER A 242 12.18 -6.72 10.53
C SER A 242 13.66 -7.10 10.58
N GLU A 243 14.00 -8.39 10.39
CA GLU A 243 15.38 -8.86 10.36
C GLU A 243 16.16 -8.25 9.20
N ASN A 244 15.56 -8.19 8.02
CA ASN A 244 16.23 -7.71 6.81
C ASN A 244 16.37 -6.18 6.79
N ASN A 245 15.36 -5.42 7.24
CA ASN A 245 15.22 -4.00 6.90
C ASN A 245 15.23 -3.05 8.11
N ALA A 246 15.25 -3.54 9.38
CA ALA A 246 14.99 -2.70 10.55
C ALA A 246 15.94 -1.49 10.69
N GLY A 247 17.20 -1.63 10.29
CA GLY A 247 18.19 -0.53 10.33
C GLY A 247 17.79 0.61 9.40
N GLU A 248 17.49 0.28 8.16
CA GLU A 248 17.09 1.22 7.13
C GLU A 248 15.73 1.85 7.45
N VAL A 249 14.74 1.04 7.85
CA VAL A 249 13.41 1.51 8.24
C VAL A 249 13.47 2.54 9.35
N ARG A 250 14.29 2.30 10.40
CA ARG A 250 14.47 3.26 11.50
C ARG A 250 15.11 4.56 11.04
N ALA A 251 16.05 4.50 10.09
CA ALA A 251 16.68 5.68 9.53
C ALA A 251 15.74 6.49 8.63
N LEU A 252 14.95 5.80 7.81
CA LEU A 252 14.12 6.44 6.78
C LEU A 252 12.68 6.78 7.22
N ALA A 253 12.14 6.13 8.28
CA ALA A 253 10.73 6.30 8.65
C ALA A 253 10.32 7.77 8.87
N LEU A 254 11.12 8.56 9.58
CA LEU A 254 10.82 9.97 9.83
C LEU A 254 11.11 10.87 8.61
N PRO A 255 12.26 10.78 7.92
CA PRO A 255 12.48 11.48 6.65
C PRO A 255 11.40 11.22 5.61
N LEU A 256 10.95 9.98 5.43
CA LEU A 256 9.90 9.65 4.48
C LEU A 256 8.57 10.35 4.78
N LEU A 257 8.20 10.57 6.04
CA LEU A 257 7.00 11.33 6.38
C LEU A 257 7.02 12.75 5.81
N LEU A 258 8.20 13.36 5.62
CA LEU A 258 8.34 14.70 5.06
C LEU A 258 8.08 14.74 3.55
N VAL A 259 8.33 13.63 2.84
CA VAL A 259 8.21 13.57 1.38
C VAL A 259 6.98 12.83 0.88
N MET A 260 6.36 11.97 1.69
CA MET A 260 5.23 11.11 1.27
C MET A 260 3.98 11.88 0.79
N LEU A 261 3.66 13.00 1.40
CA LEU A 261 2.64 13.93 0.87
C LEU A 261 3.27 15.05 0.03
N GLY A 262 4.59 15.09 -0.02
CA GLY A 262 5.41 16.09 -0.68
C GLY A 262 5.80 17.25 0.25
N PRO A 263 6.98 17.85 0.01
CA PRO A 263 7.55 18.89 0.87
C PRO A 263 6.64 20.12 1.06
N GLY A 264 5.87 20.47 0.02
CA GLY A 264 4.94 21.61 0.05
C GLY A 264 3.79 21.46 1.05
N LEU A 265 3.49 20.23 1.51
CA LEU A 265 2.39 19.97 2.43
C LEU A 265 2.85 19.68 3.87
N VAL A 266 4.16 19.66 4.14
CA VAL A 266 4.72 19.44 5.47
C VAL A 266 4.18 20.45 6.50
N ALA A 267 4.15 21.73 6.14
CA ALA A 267 3.59 22.75 7.02
C ALA A 267 2.12 22.51 7.34
N VAL A 268 1.32 22.01 6.37
CA VAL A 268 -0.12 21.77 6.57
C VAL A 268 -0.34 20.64 7.56
N TRP A 269 0.29 19.48 7.38
CA TRP A 269 0.12 18.37 8.32
C TRP A 269 0.78 18.63 9.67
N GLY A 270 1.91 19.35 9.71
CA GLY A 270 2.54 19.77 10.97
C GLY A 270 1.62 20.69 11.79
N ILE A 271 0.98 21.67 11.13
CA ILE A 271 -0.07 22.51 11.74
C ILE A 271 -1.25 21.63 12.19
N GLY A 272 -1.60 20.60 11.41
CA GLY A 272 -2.66 19.65 11.73
C GLY A 272 -2.38 18.90 13.03
N LEU A 273 -1.18 18.36 13.19
CA LEU A 273 -0.76 17.70 14.41
C LEU A 273 -0.87 18.63 15.63
N GLY A 274 -0.31 19.84 15.52
CA GLY A 274 -0.41 20.86 16.56
C GLY A 274 -1.86 21.26 16.86
N TRP A 275 -2.72 21.35 15.83
CA TRP A 275 -4.13 21.67 15.99
C TRP A 275 -4.92 20.60 16.72
N LEU A 276 -4.69 19.31 16.40
CA LEU A 276 -5.31 18.16 17.07
C LEU A 276 -4.97 18.14 18.57
N LEU A 277 -3.78 18.60 18.96
CA LEU A 277 -3.29 18.60 20.34
C LEU A 277 -3.66 19.86 21.13
N ARG A 278 -4.23 20.90 20.50
CA ARG A 278 -4.68 22.12 21.21
C ARG A 278 -5.74 21.81 22.24
N ARG A 279 -5.70 22.48 23.40
CA ARG A 279 -6.63 22.27 24.52
C ARG A 279 -8.09 22.26 24.10
N ALA A 280 -8.50 23.11 23.16
CA ALA A 280 -9.90 23.18 22.69
C ALA A 280 -10.33 21.97 21.84
N GLN A 281 -9.41 21.33 21.12
CA GLN A 281 -9.70 20.19 20.22
C GLN A 281 -9.35 18.84 20.83
N ARG A 282 -8.32 18.82 21.68
CA ARG A 282 -7.75 17.60 22.27
C ARG A 282 -8.79 16.62 22.84
N PRO A 283 -9.79 17.04 23.64
CA PRO A 283 -10.77 16.11 24.21
C PRO A 283 -11.65 15.42 23.18
N ARG A 284 -11.72 15.97 21.95
CA ARG A 284 -12.60 15.49 20.88
C ARG A 284 -11.85 14.68 19.86
N VAL A 285 -10.72 15.20 19.34
CA VAL A 285 -10.01 14.67 18.18
C VAL A 285 -8.53 14.40 18.43
N GLY A 286 -8.02 14.68 19.64
CA GLY A 286 -6.63 14.43 20.01
C GLY A 286 -6.22 12.95 19.90
N PHE A 287 -7.20 12.04 19.95
CA PHE A 287 -6.98 10.61 19.76
C PHE A 287 -6.36 10.30 18.38
N LEU A 288 -6.63 11.11 17.34
CA LEU A 288 -6.02 10.94 16.03
C LEU A 288 -4.51 11.22 16.06
N ALA A 289 -4.09 12.27 16.79
CA ALA A 289 -2.67 12.56 16.96
C ALA A 289 -1.97 11.46 17.80
N ALA A 290 -2.63 10.95 18.84
CA ALA A 290 -2.11 9.84 19.62
C ALA A 290 -2.01 8.56 18.80
N ALA A 291 -3.04 8.22 18.01
CA ALA A 291 -3.03 7.07 17.11
C ALA A 291 -1.90 7.17 16.06
N PHE A 292 -1.69 8.37 15.48
CA PHE A 292 -0.55 8.61 14.58
C PHE A 292 0.79 8.38 15.30
N GLY A 293 0.95 8.91 16.52
CA GLY A 293 2.15 8.67 17.34
C GLY A 293 2.38 7.18 17.65
N VAL A 294 1.30 6.42 17.92
CA VAL A 294 1.37 4.96 18.13
C VAL A 294 1.88 4.25 16.87
N LEU A 295 1.40 4.64 15.69
CA LEU A 295 1.88 4.04 14.42
C LEU A 295 3.34 4.37 14.13
N VAL A 296 3.77 5.61 14.39
CA VAL A 296 5.19 5.98 14.27
C VAL A 296 6.02 5.13 15.22
N ALA A 297 5.62 5.01 16.49
CA ALA A 297 6.31 4.17 17.45
C ALA A 297 6.32 2.69 17.04
N PHE A 298 5.18 2.16 16.54
CA PHE A 298 5.10 0.80 16.02
C PHE A 298 6.08 0.57 14.87
N THR A 299 6.17 1.49 13.91
CA THR A 299 7.10 1.40 12.78
C THR A 299 8.56 1.39 13.24
N LEU A 300 8.93 2.27 14.16
CA LEU A 300 10.30 2.33 14.70
C LEU A 300 10.66 1.10 15.52
N VAL A 301 9.70 0.51 16.23
CA VAL A 301 9.93 -0.69 17.05
C VAL A 301 9.96 -1.94 16.16
N SER A 302 8.96 -2.12 15.30
CA SER A 302 8.89 -3.30 14.43
C SER A 302 9.98 -3.31 13.37
N GLY A 303 10.34 -2.14 12.82
CA GLY A 303 11.33 -2.05 11.75
C GLY A 303 10.90 -2.75 10.44
N ALA A 304 9.61 -3.06 10.28
CA ALA A 304 9.16 -3.86 9.15
C ALA A 304 9.04 -3.05 7.84
N GLN A 305 8.36 -1.89 7.89
CA GLN A 305 8.20 -1.05 6.68
C GLN A 305 8.07 0.45 7.06
N PRO A 306 8.81 1.37 6.39
CA PRO A 306 8.88 2.77 6.82
C PRO A 306 7.61 3.58 6.49
N HIS A 307 6.76 3.09 5.57
CA HIS A 307 5.59 3.81 5.09
C HIS A 307 4.30 3.59 5.93
N TYR A 308 4.30 2.71 6.94
CA TYR A 308 3.08 2.40 7.71
C TYR A 308 2.38 3.61 8.35
N PRO A 309 3.07 4.63 8.89
CA PRO A 309 2.40 5.78 9.49
C PRO A 309 1.71 6.69 8.46
N VAL A 310 2.06 6.58 7.17
CA VAL A 310 1.61 7.51 6.13
C VAL A 310 0.09 7.42 5.91
N HIS A 311 -0.51 6.27 6.16
CA HIS A 311 -1.96 6.08 6.07
C HIS A 311 -2.72 7.05 7.01
N LEU A 312 -2.27 7.24 8.25
CA LEU A 312 -2.84 8.22 9.16
C LEU A 312 -2.30 9.64 8.95
N LEU A 313 -1.15 9.81 8.29
CA LEU A 313 -0.64 11.14 7.93
C LEU A 313 -1.65 11.89 7.06
N ALA A 314 -2.37 11.22 6.16
CA ALA A 314 -3.46 11.79 5.36
C ALA A 314 -4.59 12.36 6.24
N VAL A 315 -4.89 11.72 7.39
CA VAL A 315 -5.87 12.22 8.36
C VAL A 315 -5.34 13.44 9.11
N VAL A 316 -4.07 13.43 9.51
CA VAL A 316 -3.39 14.58 10.13
C VAL A 316 -3.34 15.77 9.17
N TYR A 317 -3.08 15.51 7.89
CA TYR A 317 -3.14 16.51 6.82
C TYR A 317 -4.55 17.11 6.68
N ALA A 318 -5.59 16.26 6.63
CA ALA A 318 -6.98 16.71 6.56
C ALA A 318 -7.37 17.59 7.76
N ALA A 319 -6.83 17.30 8.95
CA ALA A 319 -7.00 18.13 10.14
C ALA A 319 -6.31 19.49 9.98
N GLY A 320 -5.10 19.50 9.40
CA GLY A 320 -4.33 20.74 9.15
C GLY A 320 -5.00 21.68 8.14
N CYS A 321 -5.72 21.13 7.18
CA CYS A 321 -6.48 21.93 6.22
C CYS A 321 -7.51 22.83 6.88
N VAL A 322 -8.05 22.46 8.06
CA VAL A 322 -9.06 23.26 8.77
C VAL A 322 -8.50 24.63 9.22
N PRO A 323 -7.46 24.69 10.07
CA PRO A 323 -6.90 25.98 10.50
C PRO A 323 -6.18 26.71 9.36
N VAL A 324 -5.52 26.02 8.43
CA VAL A 324 -4.81 26.62 7.31
C VAL A 324 -5.77 27.33 6.37
N ALA A 325 -6.87 26.71 5.97
CA ALA A 325 -7.86 27.33 5.10
C ALA A 325 -8.52 28.56 5.78
N ALA A 326 -8.81 28.47 7.08
CA ALA A 326 -9.36 29.60 7.84
C ALA A 326 -8.38 30.79 7.90
N TRP A 327 -7.08 30.51 8.01
CA TRP A 327 -6.04 31.52 7.99
C TRP A 327 -5.88 32.15 6.58
N LEU A 328 -5.83 31.31 5.54
CA LEU A 328 -5.71 31.74 4.13
C LEU A 328 -6.90 32.56 3.66
N ALA A 329 -8.11 32.36 4.20
CA ALA A 329 -9.29 33.11 3.86
C ALA A 329 -9.16 34.63 4.19
N ARG A 330 -8.30 34.93 5.17
CA ARG A 330 -8.06 36.32 5.64
C ARG A 330 -6.84 36.97 4.98
N ARG A 331 -6.11 36.26 4.11
CA ARG A 331 -4.80 36.70 3.60
C ARG A 331 -4.63 36.33 2.12
N VAL A 332 -5.04 37.23 1.21
CA VAL A 332 -5.07 36.97 -0.25
C VAL A 332 -3.69 36.61 -0.81
N TRP A 333 -2.62 37.26 -0.39
CA TRP A 333 -1.26 36.99 -0.84
C TRP A 333 -0.82 35.53 -0.47
N TRP A 334 -1.05 35.16 0.77
CA TRP A 334 -0.72 33.81 1.23
C TRP A 334 -1.57 32.73 0.57
N ARG A 335 -2.79 33.08 0.14
CA ARG A 335 -3.61 32.17 -0.65
C ARG A 335 -2.99 31.87 -2.01
N ARG A 336 -2.40 32.88 -2.69
CA ARG A 336 -1.68 32.69 -3.95
C ARG A 336 -0.40 31.88 -3.74
N ALA A 337 0.38 32.18 -2.71
CA ALA A 337 1.58 31.43 -2.34
C ALA A 337 1.27 29.96 -1.99
N ALA A 338 0.19 29.70 -1.25
CA ALA A 338 -0.26 28.35 -0.95
C ALA A 338 -0.69 27.60 -2.21
N PHE A 339 -1.39 28.26 -3.13
CA PHE A 339 -1.74 27.66 -4.42
C PHE A 339 -0.50 27.31 -5.24
N ALA A 340 0.47 28.21 -5.34
CA ALA A 340 1.74 27.96 -6.02
C ALA A 340 2.53 26.80 -5.35
N GLY A 341 2.55 26.76 -4.02
CA GLY A 341 3.19 25.67 -3.26
C GLY A 341 2.53 24.31 -3.51
N VAL A 342 1.19 24.24 -3.56
CA VAL A 342 0.46 23.01 -3.92
C VAL A 342 0.74 22.63 -5.37
N ALA A 343 0.73 23.60 -6.31
CA ALA A 343 1.01 23.32 -7.72
C ALA A 343 2.44 22.79 -7.92
N LEU A 344 3.42 23.37 -7.25
CA LEU A 344 4.80 22.88 -7.28
C LEU A 344 4.92 21.48 -6.67
N ASN A 345 4.23 21.23 -5.56
CA ASN A 345 4.15 19.90 -4.97
C ASN A 345 3.52 18.87 -5.91
N CYS A 346 2.46 19.25 -6.63
CA CYS A 346 1.82 18.42 -7.66
C CYS A 346 2.81 18.06 -8.79
N LEU A 347 3.55 19.05 -9.29
CA LEU A 347 4.54 18.81 -10.35
C LEU A 347 5.63 17.84 -9.88
N PHE A 348 6.18 18.05 -8.69
CA PHE A 348 7.15 17.16 -8.07
C PHE A 348 6.58 15.73 -7.92
N ALA A 349 5.37 15.61 -7.38
CA ALA A 349 4.73 14.32 -7.14
C ALA A 349 4.42 13.56 -8.44
N ILE A 350 3.99 14.26 -9.50
CA ILE A 350 3.73 13.67 -10.82
C ILE A 350 5.01 13.09 -11.42
N VAL A 351 6.12 13.83 -11.37
CA VAL A 351 7.41 13.37 -11.91
C VAL A 351 7.94 12.16 -11.14
N LEU A 352 7.71 12.15 -9.81
CA LEU A 352 8.19 11.08 -8.93
C LEU A 352 7.36 9.78 -9.03
N ALA A 353 6.05 9.92 -9.25
CA ALA A 353 5.11 8.82 -9.13
C ALA A 353 4.64 8.23 -10.46
N LEU A 354 4.70 9.00 -11.54
CA LEU A 354 4.08 8.62 -12.82
C LEU A 354 5.11 8.52 -13.95
N PRO A 355 4.84 7.71 -14.98
CA PRO A 355 5.75 7.49 -16.10
C PRO A 355 5.76 8.67 -17.10
N VAL A 356 6.14 9.86 -16.62
CA VAL A 356 6.23 11.07 -17.45
C VAL A 356 7.56 11.20 -18.18
N VAL A 357 8.60 10.53 -17.69
CA VAL A 357 9.89 10.43 -18.36
C VAL A 357 9.86 9.22 -19.30
N PRO A 358 10.17 9.37 -20.60
CA PRO A 358 10.22 8.22 -21.51
C PRO A 358 11.19 7.14 -21.01
N ALA A 359 10.80 5.85 -21.07
CA ALA A 359 11.58 4.72 -20.56
C ALA A 359 13.04 4.73 -21.07
N GLY A 360 13.26 5.01 -22.37
CA GLY A 360 14.61 5.07 -22.95
C GLY A 360 15.50 6.22 -22.44
N SER A 361 14.95 7.15 -21.65
CA SER A 361 15.70 8.26 -21.05
C SER A 361 15.89 8.09 -19.55
N LEU A 362 15.23 7.11 -18.93
CA LEU A 362 15.20 6.93 -17.45
C LEU A 362 16.58 6.83 -16.84
N GLY A 363 17.47 5.98 -17.36
CA GLY A 363 18.82 5.79 -16.82
C GLY A 363 19.74 7.00 -16.96
N ARG A 364 19.27 8.10 -17.60
CA ARG A 364 19.98 9.38 -17.70
C ARG A 364 19.41 10.45 -16.79
N THR A 365 18.44 10.11 -15.97
CA THR A 365 17.74 11.03 -15.06
C THR A 365 17.81 10.50 -13.63
N PRO A 366 17.68 11.36 -12.60
CA PRO A 366 17.62 10.91 -11.21
C PRO A 366 16.27 10.30 -10.81
N VAL A 367 15.31 10.15 -11.72
CA VAL A 367 13.96 9.66 -11.40
C VAL A 367 13.97 8.25 -10.84
N PRO A 368 14.73 7.28 -11.38
CA PRO A 368 14.82 5.95 -10.79
C PRO A 368 15.38 5.94 -9.35
N ASP A 369 16.33 6.85 -9.04
CA ASP A 369 16.97 6.89 -7.72
C ASP A 369 16.07 7.48 -6.63
N VAL A 370 15.13 8.37 -7.03
CA VAL A 370 14.25 9.07 -6.08
C VAL A 370 12.81 8.53 -6.08
N GLY A 371 12.42 7.82 -7.13
CA GLY A 371 11.10 7.20 -7.29
C GLY A 371 11.15 5.69 -7.00
N PRO A 372 10.93 5.25 -5.76
CA PRO A 372 11.25 3.88 -5.33
C PRO A 372 10.47 2.79 -6.06
N LEU A 373 9.37 3.12 -6.73
CA LEU A 373 8.54 2.17 -7.48
C LEU A 373 8.79 2.20 -8.99
N VAL A 374 9.65 3.12 -9.48
CA VAL A 374 9.93 3.28 -10.92
C VAL A 374 10.83 2.17 -11.45
N PRO A 375 11.95 1.82 -10.78
CA PRO A 375 12.85 0.76 -11.25
C PRO A 375 12.15 -0.60 -11.44
N ASP A 376 11.20 -0.92 -10.58
CA ASP A 376 10.47 -2.20 -10.54
C ASP A 376 9.41 -2.36 -11.65
N GLN A 377 9.25 -1.36 -12.51
CA GLN A 377 8.31 -1.39 -13.64
C GLN A 377 8.97 -1.61 -15.00
N VAL A 378 10.31 -1.59 -15.07
CA VAL A 378 11.02 -1.55 -16.35
C VAL A 378 11.92 -2.76 -16.56
N GLY A 379 12.16 -3.09 -17.83
CA GLY A 379 13.13 -4.11 -18.22
C GLY A 379 12.60 -5.55 -18.33
N TRP A 380 11.42 -5.87 -17.79
CA TRP A 380 10.91 -7.25 -17.73
C TRP A 380 10.91 -8.02 -19.05
N PRO A 381 10.44 -7.46 -20.19
CA PRO A 381 10.51 -8.15 -21.47
C PRO A 381 11.94 -8.45 -21.94
N ALA A 382 12.89 -7.52 -21.71
CA ALA A 382 14.29 -7.70 -22.06
C ALA A 382 14.94 -8.81 -21.24
N TYR A 383 14.71 -8.83 -19.93
CA TYR A 383 15.18 -9.90 -19.05
C TYR A 383 14.67 -11.27 -19.48
N VAL A 384 13.37 -11.39 -19.78
CA VAL A 384 12.78 -12.66 -20.22
C VAL A 384 13.31 -13.10 -21.59
N ALA A 385 13.61 -12.17 -22.50
CA ALA A 385 14.26 -12.50 -23.77
C ALA A 385 15.65 -13.11 -23.56
N GLN A 386 16.49 -12.52 -22.70
CA GLN A 386 17.81 -13.03 -22.36
C GLN A 386 17.73 -14.42 -21.70
N ILE A 387 16.78 -14.62 -20.77
CA ILE A 387 16.53 -15.96 -20.18
C ILE A 387 16.16 -16.97 -21.26
N SER A 388 15.32 -16.56 -22.23
CA SER A 388 14.94 -17.43 -23.35
C SER A 388 16.10 -17.75 -24.27
N ASP A 389 17.01 -16.81 -24.53
CA ASP A 389 18.19 -17.05 -25.36
C ASP A 389 19.13 -18.07 -24.70
N VAL A 390 19.35 -17.96 -23.39
CA VAL A 390 20.12 -18.96 -22.63
C VAL A 390 19.39 -20.30 -22.65
N TYR A 391 18.08 -20.35 -22.44
CA TYR A 391 17.29 -21.59 -22.47
C TYR A 391 17.37 -22.27 -23.84
N ARG A 392 17.24 -21.54 -24.92
CA ARG A 392 17.33 -22.06 -26.31
C ARG A 392 18.73 -22.52 -26.71
N SER A 393 19.77 -22.02 -26.03
CA SER A 393 21.15 -22.46 -26.24
C SER A 393 21.46 -23.84 -25.67
N LEU A 394 20.55 -24.42 -24.91
CA LEU A 394 20.70 -25.79 -24.35
C LEU A 394 20.66 -26.83 -25.46
N PRO A 395 21.38 -27.96 -25.29
CA PRO A 395 21.35 -29.06 -26.26
C PRO A 395 19.92 -29.54 -26.55
N ALA A 396 19.64 -29.81 -27.82
CA ALA A 396 18.34 -30.30 -28.26
C ALA A 396 17.91 -31.56 -27.49
N GLY A 397 16.66 -31.61 -27.04
CA GLY A 397 16.10 -32.74 -26.26
C GLY A 397 16.35 -32.67 -24.76
N ARG A 398 17.16 -31.75 -24.26
CA ARG A 398 17.30 -31.53 -22.80
C ARG A 398 16.08 -30.78 -22.25
N ARG A 399 15.40 -31.43 -21.32
CA ARG A 399 14.33 -30.74 -20.55
C ARG A 399 14.99 -29.99 -19.40
N ALA A 400 14.88 -28.68 -19.41
CA ALA A 400 15.31 -27.82 -18.31
C ALA A 400 14.14 -27.12 -17.68
N VAL A 401 14.21 -26.86 -16.39
CA VAL A 401 13.30 -25.95 -15.67
C VAL A 401 13.95 -24.58 -15.52
N VAL A 402 13.13 -23.54 -15.40
CA VAL A 402 13.58 -22.19 -15.06
C VAL A 402 13.26 -21.95 -13.59
N ILE A 403 14.28 -21.69 -12.78
CA ILE A 403 14.14 -21.30 -11.37
C ILE A 403 14.61 -19.87 -11.23
N THR A 404 13.75 -19.01 -10.73
CA THR A 404 14.01 -17.58 -10.51
C THR A 404 14.23 -17.29 -9.04
N SER A 405 15.08 -16.31 -8.75
CA SER A 405 15.42 -15.93 -7.38
C SER A 405 14.27 -15.19 -6.69
N ASN A 406 13.56 -14.33 -7.41
CA ASN A 406 12.48 -13.55 -6.81
C ASN A 406 11.15 -13.68 -7.56
N TYR A 407 10.08 -13.22 -6.91
CA TYR A 407 8.72 -13.29 -7.43
C TYR A 407 8.49 -12.39 -8.65
N GLY A 408 9.24 -11.27 -8.78
CA GLY A 408 9.16 -10.37 -9.94
C GLY A 408 9.67 -11.06 -11.20
N GLU A 409 10.85 -11.71 -11.12
CA GLU A 409 11.43 -12.54 -12.17
C GLU A 409 10.48 -13.68 -12.56
N ALA A 410 9.93 -14.40 -11.56
CA ALA A 410 8.95 -15.47 -11.79
C ALA A 410 7.72 -14.94 -12.55
N GLY A 411 7.16 -13.83 -12.07
CA GLY A 411 6.00 -13.19 -12.68
C GLY A 411 6.26 -12.73 -14.12
N ALA A 412 7.45 -12.20 -14.39
CA ALA A 412 7.87 -11.79 -15.72
C ALA A 412 7.99 -12.99 -16.68
N VAL A 413 8.64 -14.07 -16.23
CA VAL A 413 8.73 -15.31 -17.03
C VAL A 413 7.32 -15.89 -17.27
N ALA A 414 6.46 -15.92 -16.26
CA ALA A 414 5.08 -16.37 -16.41
C ALA A 414 4.26 -15.52 -17.40
N ARG A 415 4.52 -14.20 -17.48
CA ARG A 415 3.81 -13.30 -18.38
C ARG A 415 4.33 -13.34 -19.81
N PHE A 416 5.65 -13.28 -19.97
CA PHE A 416 6.27 -13.08 -21.28
C PHE A 416 6.94 -14.33 -21.84
N GLY A 417 7.31 -15.30 -20.97
CA GLY A 417 8.15 -16.42 -21.35
C GLY A 417 7.48 -17.45 -22.25
N ARG A 418 6.15 -17.65 -22.10
CA ARG A 418 5.42 -18.64 -22.92
C ARG A 418 5.51 -18.34 -24.42
N ALA A 419 5.40 -17.07 -24.80
CA ALA A 419 5.52 -16.64 -26.20
C ALA A 419 6.96 -16.86 -26.75
N LEU A 420 7.94 -16.94 -25.87
CA LEU A 420 9.36 -17.17 -26.20
C LEU A 420 9.80 -18.65 -26.03
N GLY A 421 8.86 -19.56 -25.73
CA GLY A 421 9.13 -21.00 -25.60
C GLY A 421 9.68 -21.42 -24.24
N LEU A 422 9.62 -20.57 -23.20
CA LEU A 422 10.01 -20.93 -21.85
C LEU A 422 8.95 -21.79 -21.15
N PRO A 423 9.36 -22.75 -20.28
CA PRO A 423 8.44 -23.43 -19.37
C PRO A 423 7.90 -22.49 -18.31
N ALA A 424 6.88 -22.95 -17.56
CA ALA A 424 6.42 -22.23 -16.37
C ALA A 424 7.58 -22.08 -15.38
N PRO A 425 7.77 -20.87 -14.80
CA PRO A 425 8.85 -20.64 -13.85
C PRO A 425 8.56 -21.28 -12.50
N LEU A 426 9.62 -21.66 -11.80
CA LEU A 426 9.63 -22.04 -10.40
C LEU A 426 10.36 -20.97 -9.59
N SER A 427 9.97 -20.77 -8.32
CA SER A 427 10.69 -19.88 -7.40
C SER A 427 10.52 -20.36 -5.96
N GLY A 428 11.58 -20.25 -5.18
CA GLY A 428 11.56 -20.49 -3.74
C GLY A 428 11.09 -19.27 -2.93
N HIS A 429 10.75 -18.15 -3.60
CA HIS A 429 10.44 -16.89 -2.95
C HIS A 429 8.97 -16.83 -2.51
N ASN A 430 8.75 -16.41 -1.27
CA ASN A 430 7.44 -16.18 -0.69
C ASN A 430 6.44 -17.32 -0.96
N ALA A 431 5.22 -17.03 -1.38
CA ALA A 431 4.19 -18.03 -1.64
C ALA A 431 4.48 -18.93 -2.86
N LEU A 432 5.41 -18.56 -3.74
CA LEU A 432 5.74 -19.38 -4.91
C LEU A 432 6.43 -20.69 -4.53
N TYR A 433 7.16 -20.73 -3.40
CA TYR A 433 7.76 -21.94 -2.87
C TYR A 433 6.74 -23.08 -2.73
N ASP A 434 5.55 -22.77 -2.27
CA ASP A 434 4.49 -23.77 -1.99
C ASP A 434 3.64 -24.08 -3.24
N THR A 435 3.87 -23.39 -4.37
CA THR A 435 3.04 -23.60 -5.59
C THR A 435 3.52 -24.76 -6.44
N ALA A 436 4.81 -24.94 -6.57
CA ALA A 436 5.40 -26.02 -7.35
C ALA A 436 6.89 -26.22 -6.99
N GLN A 437 7.40 -27.42 -7.24
CA GLN A 437 8.81 -27.78 -7.13
C GLN A 437 9.29 -28.41 -8.44
N PRO A 438 10.62 -28.48 -8.70
CA PRO A 438 11.15 -29.18 -9.86
C PRO A 438 10.71 -30.64 -9.87
N PRO A 439 10.35 -31.19 -11.04
CA PRO A 439 10.14 -32.67 -11.22
C PRO A 439 11.34 -33.46 -10.73
N ALA A 440 11.10 -34.68 -10.22
CA ALA A 440 12.15 -35.53 -9.64
C ALA A 440 13.26 -35.90 -10.63
N ASP A 441 12.95 -35.96 -11.92
CA ASP A 441 13.85 -36.26 -13.03
C ASP A 441 14.58 -35.03 -13.61
N THR A 442 14.44 -33.87 -13.00
CA THR A 442 15.08 -32.63 -13.49
C THR A 442 16.59 -32.72 -13.24
N ASP A 443 17.37 -32.78 -14.32
CA ASP A 443 18.84 -32.76 -14.30
C ASP A 443 19.44 -31.41 -14.66
N THR A 444 18.72 -30.55 -15.39
CA THR A 444 19.21 -29.29 -15.90
C THR A 444 18.28 -28.15 -15.48
N VAL A 445 18.87 -27.06 -15.00
CA VAL A 445 18.16 -25.89 -14.51
C VAL A 445 18.77 -24.63 -15.11
N VAL A 446 17.94 -23.72 -15.59
CA VAL A 446 18.30 -22.31 -15.82
C VAL A 446 17.97 -21.53 -14.55
N LEU A 447 19.01 -21.18 -13.78
CA LEU A 447 18.90 -20.36 -12.57
C LEU A 447 19.04 -18.88 -12.93
N VAL A 448 18.14 -18.06 -12.41
CA VAL A 448 18.11 -16.62 -12.69
C VAL A 448 18.16 -15.85 -11.37
N GLY A 449 18.94 -14.78 -11.34
CA GLY A 449 18.88 -13.80 -10.25
C GLY A 449 19.90 -13.99 -9.13
N GLY A 450 19.68 -13.29 -8.02
CA GLY A 450 20.65 -13.13 -6.92
C GLY A 450 20.96 -14.41 -6.14
N GLN A 451 20.01 -15.35 -6.07
CA GLN A 451 20.15 -16.59 -5.31
C GLN A 451 21.14 -17.57 -5.97
N VAL A 452 21.48 -17.40 -7.26
CA VAL A 452 22.41 -18.27 -8.00
C VAL A 452 23.68 -18.56 -7.20
N ARG A 453 24.29 -17.54 -6.57
CA ARG A 453 25.52 -17.71 -5.79
C ARG A 453 25.33 -18.61 -4.56
N GLY A 454 24.18 -18.52 -3.90
CA GLY A 454 23.88 -19.28 -2.68
C GLY A 454 23.57 -20.74 -2.94
N VAL A 455 23.01 -21.06 -4.12
CA VAL A 455 22.54 -22.42 -4.46
C VAL A 455 23.41 -23.15 -5.49
N ALA A 456 24.41 -22.50 -6.09
CA ALA A 456 25.29 -23.13 -7.10
C ALA A 456 25.97 -24.42 -6.60
N GLY A 457 26.34 -24.48 -5.32
CA GLY A 457 26.93 -25.67 -4.69
C GLY A 457 25.99 -26.86 -4.54
N LEU A 458 24.70 -26.70 -4.85
CA LEU A 458 23.69 -27.77 -4.88
C LEU A 458 23.72 -28.55 -6.21
N PHE A 459 24.64 -28.21 -7.13
CA PHE A 459 24.75 -28.82 -8.45
C PHE A 459 26.20 -29.28 -8.72
N GLY A 460 26.34 -30.31 -9.50
CA GLY A 460 27.65 -30.83 -9.95
C GLY A 460 28.39 -29.82 -10.83
N SER A 461 27.67 -29.05 -11.62
CA SER A 461 28.21 -27.95 -12.42
C SER A 461 27.21 -26.79 -12.52
N CYS A 462 27.70 -25.58 -12.37
CA CYS A 462 26.89 -24.38 -12.53
C CYS A 462 27.72 -23.28 -13.24
N THR A 463 27.29 -22.89 -14.44
CA THR A 463 28.03 -21.93 -15.28
C THR A 463 27.14 -20.73 -15.61
N VAL A 464 27.60 -19.54 -15.26
CA VAL A 464 26.95 -18.29 -15.69
C VAL A 464 27.11 -18.16 -17.20
N ARG A 465 25.99 -18.01 -17.90
CA ARG A 465 25.92 -17.89 -19.36
C ARG A 465 25.69 -16.46 -19.80
N ASP A 466 24.95 -15.69 -19.02
CA ASP A 466 24.61 -14.30 -19.31
C ASP A 466 24.29 -13.53 -18.02
N ARG A 467 24.04 -12.24 -18.14
CA ARG A 467 23.59 -11.37 -17.06
C ARG A 467 22.38 -10.57 -17.51
N LEU A 468 21.45 -10.36 -16.60
CA LEU A 468 20.27 -9.56 -16.85
C LEU A 468 20.65 -8.10 -17.14
N ASP A 469 20.16 -7.58 -18.25
CA ASP A 469 20.33 -6.18 -18.66
C ASP A 469 18.98 -5.64 -19.20
N ASN A 470 18.45 -4.60 -18.55
CA ASN A 470 17.21 -3.97 -18.99
C ASN A 470 17.36 -3.14 -20.28
N GLY A 471 18.58 -2.86 -20.72
CA GLY A 471 18.86 -2.04 -21.90
C GLY A 471 18.53 -0.55 -21.75
N LEU A 472 18.14 -0.12 -20.55
CA LEU A 472 17.69 1.24 -20.25
C LEU A 472 18.70 2.00 -19.37
N GLY A 473 19.71 1.31 -18.82
CA GLY A 473 20.65 1.86 -17.87
C GLY A 473 20.02 2.25 -16.53
N VAL A 474 18.90 1.60 -16.17
CA VAL A 474 18.22 1.77 -14.89
C VAL A 474 18.75 0.72 -13.92
N ASP A 475 19.25 1.17 -12.78
CA ASP A 475 19.64 0.28 -11.69
C ASP A 475 18.37 -0.19 -10.95
N ASN A 476 18.18 -1.51 -10.88
CA ASN A 476 17.11 -2.19 -10.14
C ASN A 476 17.64 -3.50 -9.58
N GLU A 477 16.81 -4.22 -8.79
CA GLU A 477 17.24 -5.43 -8.13
C GLU A 477 17.75 -6.52 -9.09
N GLU A 478 17.29 -6.55 -10.33
CA GLU A 478 17.62 -7.56 -11.33
C GLU A 478 18.84 -7.22 -12.17
N GLN A 479 19.17 -5.92 -12.30
CA GLN A 479 20.21 -5.45 -13.22
C GLN A 479 21.58 -6.07 -12.89
N GLY A 480 22.22 -6.68 -13.89
CA GLY A 480 23.53 -7.32 -13.77
C GLY A 480 23.52 -8.67 -13.04
N LEU A 481 22.38 -9.16 -12.59
CA LEU A 481 22.27 -10.48 -11.94
C LEU A 481 22.49 -11.61 -12.94
N PRO A 482 23.03 -12.76 -12.50
CA PRO A 482 23.42 -13.86 -13.39
C PRO A 482 22.22 -14.65 -13.92
N ILE A 483 22.37 -15.14 -15.16
CA ILE A 483 21.60 -16.25 -15.72
C ILE A 483 22.59 -17.43 -15.86
N ALA A 484 22.38 -18.49 -15.10
CA ALA A 484 23.28 -19.64 -15.05
C ALA A 484 22.58 -20.91 -15.51
N VAL A 485 23.34 -21.79 -16.15
CA VAL A 485 22.94 -23.17 -16.44
C VAL A 485 23.61 -24.08 -15.43
N CYS A 486 22.81 -24.80 -14.65
CA CYS A 486 23.29 -25.75 -13.64
C CYS A 486 22.81 -27.15 -13.99
N THR A 487 23.68 -28.16 -13.79
CA THR A 487 23.40 -29.55 -14.10
C THR A 487 23.87 -30.50 -12.99
N GLY A 488 23.23 -31.66 -12.89
CA GLY A 488 23.56 -32.67 -11.91
C GLY A 488 23.26 -32.23 -10.49
N PRO A 489 21.99 -32.13 -10.07
CA PRO A 489 21.64 -31.82 -8.69
C PRO A 489 22.29 -32.89 -7.77
N VAL A 490 22.92 -32.44 -6.67
CA VAL A 490 23.72 -33.32 -5.77
C VAL A 490 22.87 -34.23 -4.87
N ALA A 491 21.55 -33.97 -4.80
CA ALA A 491 20.58 -34.76 -4.05
C ALA A 491 19.21 -34.68 -4.73
N PRO A 492 18.23 -35.50 -4.34
CA PRO A 492 16.86 -35.42 -4.85
C PRO A 492 16.22 -34.06 -4.57
N TRP A 493 15.34 -33.60 -5.47
CA TRP A 493 14.72 -32.24 -5.39
C TRP A 493 13.93 -32.02 -4.10
N HIS A 494 13.31 -33.03 -3.51
CA HIS A 494 12.59 -32.87 -2.24
C HIS A 494 13.51 -32.48 -1.06
N GLU A 495 14.84 -32.85 -1.15
CA GLU A 495 15.85 -32.44 -0.17
C GLU A 495 16.48 -31.08 -0.52
N LEU A 496 16.61 -30.77 -1.81
CA LEU A 496 17.22 -29.54 -2.28
C LEU A 496 16.25 -28.33 -2.24
N TRP A 497 14.97 -28.56 -2.58
CA TRP A 497 13.99 -27.48 -2.70
C TRP A 497 13.85 -26.62 -1.46
N PRO A 498 13.86 -27.13 -0.21
CA PRO A 498 13.87 -26.32 0.99
C PRO A 498 15.01 -25.30 1.10
N ARG A 499 16.13 -25.53 0.39
CA ARG A 499 17.28 -24.62 0.36
C ARG A 499 17.05 -23.38 -0.52
N PHE A 500 16.02 -23.41 -1.36
CA PHE A 500 15.60 -22.28 -2.19
C PHE A 500 14.61 -21.37 -1.48
N ARG A 501 14.01 -21.83 -0.38
CA ARG A 501 13.00 -21.07 0.35
C ARG A 501 13.57 -19.84 1.01
N HIS A 502 12.95 -18.68 0.75
CA HIS A 502 13.26 -17.42 1.43
C HIS A 502 12.02 -16.49 1.44
N LEU A 503 12.00 -15.57 2.40
CA LEU A 503 10.97 -14.56 2.63
C LEU A 503 11.62 -13.19 2.57
N ASP A 504 11.01 -12.28 1.78
CA ASP A 504 11.50 -10.93 1.60
C ASP A 504 10.35 -9.94 1.27
#